data_6d49e6299635cdbdb6379574fa76a7f8
#
_entry.id   6d49e6299635cdbdb6379574fa76a7f8
#
_cell.length_a   1.000
_cell.length_b   1.000
_cell.length_c   1.000
_cell.angle_alpha   90.00
_cell.angle_beta   90.00
_cell.angle_gamma   90.00
#
_symmetry.space_group_name_H-M   'P 1'
#
loop_
_entity.id
_entity.type
_entity.pdbx_description
1 polymer ?
#
loop_
_entity_poly.entity_id
_entity_poly.type
_entity_poly.pdbx_seq_one_letter_code
_entity_poly.pdbx_strand_id
1 'polypeptide(L)'
;MYIVLDLDLRVVHPTASQEKFRQYLSEEGWTPSPRIPRWYKVLKKNRLPVTAIIRARTEVSMLASAAGVVSYQATVHTNDIARMSWKEG
;
A
#
# COMPACT_ATOMS: atom_id res chain seq x y z
N MET A 1 -16.20 -1.69 -1.92
CA MET A 1 -15.31 -0.52 -1.65
C MET A 1 -13.92 -0.81 -2.16
N TYR A 2 -13.34 0.13 -2.87
CA TYR A 2 -11.95 0.04 -3.31
C TYR A 2 -11.06 0.89 -2.42
N ILE A 3 -9.88 0.38 -2.11
CA ILE A 3 -8.79 1.18 -1.54
C ILE A 3 -7.70 1.27 -2.59
N VAL A 4 -7.16 2.45 -2.77
CA VAL A 4 -6.04 2.71 -3.69
C VAL A 4 -4.81 3.04 -2.86
N LEU A 5 -3.70 2.37 -3.18
CA LEU A 5 -2.39 2.62 -2.59
C LEU A 5 -1.47 3.17 -3.67
N ASP A 6 -1.01 4.39 -3.50
CA ASP A 6 0.07 4.97 -4.30
C ASP A 6 1.36 4.78 -3.51
N LEU A 7 2.30 4.03 -4.06
CA LEU A 7 3.52 3.62 -3.36
C LEU A 7 4.76 4.06 -4.14
N ASP A 8 5.61 4.85 -3.50
CA ASP A 8 6.90 5.28 -4.04
C ASP A 8 8.01 4.68 -3.20
N LEU A 9 8.74 3.73 -3.79
CA LEU A 9 9.86 3.04 -3.15
C LEU A 9 11.19 3.79 -3.30
N ARG A 10 11.23 4.87 -4.08
CA ARG A 10 12.35 5.79 -4.23
C ARG A 10 13.67 5.17 -4.64
N VAL A 11 13.64 4.06 -5.38
CA VAL A 11 14.86 3.37 -5.81
C VAL A 11 14.81 3.13 -7.30
N VAL A 12 15.96 3.36 -7.96
CA VAL A 12 16.10 3.17 -9.39
C VAL A 12 16.07 1.67 -9.75
N HIS A 13 16.63 0.84 -8.87
CA HIS A 13 16.69 -0.62 -9.09
C HIS A 13 15.99 -1.35 -7.94
N PRO A 14 15.07 -2.31 -8.23
CA PRO A 14 14.43 -3.10 -7.20
C PRO A 14 15.45 -3.89 -6.38
N THR A 15 15.31 -3.84 -5.06
CA THR A 15 16.10 -4.67 -4.15
C THR A 15 15.32 -5.94 -3.81
N ALA A 16 16.00 -6.92 -3.19
CA ALA A 16 15.33 -8.14 -2.70
C ALA A 16 14.21 -7.80 -1.69
N SER A 17 14.43 -6.81 -0.83
CA SER A 17 13.41 -6.37 0.13
C SER A 17 12.19 -5.78 -0.57
N GLN A 18 12.37 -5.01 -1.64
CA GLN A 18 11.26 -4.45 -2.40
C GLN A 18 10.47 -5.54 -3.13
N GLU A 19 11.13 -6.56 -3.66
CA GLU A 19 10.47 -7.70 -4.28
C GLU A 19 9.61 -8.46 -3.27
N LYS A 20 10.14 -8.68 -2.06
CA LYS A 20 9.37 -9.27 -0.96
C LYS A 20 8.17 -8.44 -0.60
N PHE A 21 8.32 -7.12 -0.53
CA PHE A 21 7.22 -6.21 -0.20
C PHE A 21 6.08 -6.34 -1.23
N ARG A 22 6.44 -6.33 -2.52
CA ARG A 22 5.46 -6.52 -3.60
C ARG A 22 4.75 -7.86 -3.49
N GLN A 23 5.50 -8.92 -3.21
CA GLN A 23 4.93 -10.25 -3.01
C GLN A 23 3.96 -10.27 -1.83
N TYR A 24 4.33 -9.68 -0.71
CA TYR A 24 3.48 -9.63 0.48
C TYR A 24 2.19 -8.82 0.22
N LEU A 25 2.30 -7.71 -0.50
CA LEU A 25 1.10 -6.96 -0.91
C LEU A 25 0.16 -7.83 -1.74
N SER A 26 0.70 -8.56 -2.71
CA SER A 26 -0.10 -9.46 -3.55
C SER A 26 -0.77 -10.55 -2.73
N GLU A 27 -0.06 -11.14 -1.79
CA GLU A 27 -0.60 -12.19 -0.91
C GLU A 27 -1.75 -11.68 -0.04
N GLU A 28 -1.73 -10.40 0.33
CA GLU A 28 -2.79 -9.78 1.13
C GLU A 28 -3.95 -9.23 0.30
N GLY A 29 -3.95 -9.50 -1.01
CA GLY A 29 -5.06 -9.12 -1.88
C GLY A 29 -4.90 -7.79 -2.60
N TRP A 30 -3.74 -7.16 -2.52
CA TRP A 30 -3.45 -5.98 -3.31
C TRP A 30 -3.09 -6.37 -4.75
N THR A 31 -3.67 -5.67 -5.70
CA THR A 31 -3.42 -5.90 -7.14
C THR A 31 -2.66 -4.71 -7.72
N PRO A 32 -1.48 -4.92 -8.31
CA PRO A 32 -0.72 -3.80 -8.89
C PRO A 32 -1.31 -3.34 -10.21
N SER A 33 -1.22 -2.03 -10.46
CA SER A 33 -1.47 -1.46 -11.77
C SER A 33 -0.27 -1.74 -12.68
N PRO A 34 -0.47 -2.09 -13.96
CA PRO A 34 0.64 -2.40 -14.85
C PRO A 34 1.46 -1.18 -15.30
N ARG A 35 0.95 0.04 -15.15
CA ARG A 35 1.59 1.24 -15.73
C ARG A 35 2.04 2.30 -14.75
N ILE A 36 1.52 2.29 -13.51
CA ILE A 36 1.82 3.30 -12.51
C ILE A 36 2.09 2.62 -11.18
N PRO A 37 2.83 3.26 -10.25
CA PRO A 37 3.11 2.68 -8.94
C PRO A 37 1.89 2.72 -8.03
N ARG A 38 0.83 2.07 -8.44
CA ARG A 38 -0.46 2.09 -7.77
C ARG A 38 -0.97 0.67 -7.59
N TRP A 39 -1.57 0.42 -6.44
CA TRP A 39 -2.15 -0.85 -6.08
C TRP A 39 -3.60 -0.66 -5.70
N TYR A 40 -4.41 -1.69 -5.91
CA TYR A 40 -5.83 -1.67 -5.60
C TYR A 40 -6.18 -2.84 -4.70
N LYS A 41 -7.09 -2.60 -3.77
CA LYS A 41 -7.66 -3.66 -2.95
C LYS A 41 -9.17 -3.48 -2.86
N VAL A 42 -9.91 -4.57 -3.10
CA VAL A 42 -11.36 -4.60 -2.94
C VAL A 42 -11.68 -5.10 -1.54
N LEU A 43 -12.48 -4.34 -0.80
CA LEU A 43 -12.97 -4.76 0.50
C LEU A 43 -14.33 -5.42 0.34
N LYS A 44 -14.49 -6.61 0.92
CA LYS A 44 -15.73 -7.40 0.84
C LYS A 44 -16.84 -6.87 1.73
N LYS A 45 -16.50 -6.12 2.78
CA LYS A 45 -17.47 -5.55 3.72
C LYS A 45 -17.45 -4.04 3.61
N ASN A 46 -18.63 -3.44 3.70
CA ASN A 46 -18.74 -2.00 3.82
C ASN A 46 -18.18 -1.57 5.16
N ARG A 47 -17.21 -0.67 5.13
CA ARG A 47 -16.61 -0.07 6.31
C ARG A 47 -16.66 1.44 6.17
N LEU A 48 -16.57 2.14 7.30
CA LEU A 48 -16.38 3.58 7.26
C LEU A 48 -15.06 3.86 6.54
N PRO A 49 -15.02 4.82 5.61
CA PRO A 49 -13.81 5.12 4.84
C PRO A 49 -12.58 5.38 5.72
N VAL A 50 -12.73 6.10 6.82
CA VAL A 50 -11.64 6.39 7.74
C VAL A 50 -11.07 5.10 8.36
N THR A 51 -11.94 4.18 8.78
CA THR A 51 -11.51 2.89 9.35
C THR A 51 -10.75 2.08 8.31
N ALA A 52 -11.24 2.02 7.08
CA ALA A 52 -10.59 1.31 5.98
C ALA A 52 -9.19 1.86 5.70
N ILE A 53 -9.04 3.17 5.68
CA ILE A 53 -7.78 3.86 5.45
C ILE A 53 -6.78 3.57 6.57
N ILE A 54 -7.19 3.64 7.83
CA ILE A 54 -6.32 3.37 8.97
C ILE A 54 -5.82 1.93 8.93
N ARG A 55 -6.70 0.98 8.64
CA ARG A 55 -6.32 -0.43 8.53
C ARG A 55 -5.37 -0.68 7.37
N ALA A 56 -5.61 -0.05 6.22
CA ALA A 56 -4.75 -0.17 5.06
C ALA A 56 -3.34 0.36 5.36
N ARG A 57 -3.24 1.52 6.01
CA ARG A 57 -1.97 2.08 6.42
C ARG A 57 -1.20 1.13 7.34
N THR A 58 -1.86 0.60 8.35
CA THR A 58 -1.25 -0.33 9.30
C THR A 58 -0.76 -1.59 8.56
N GLU A 59 -1.56 -2.16 7.70
CA GLU A 59 -1.20 -3.34 6.91
C GLU A 59 0.04 -3.08 6.04
N VAL A 60 0.03 -1.98 5.28
CA VAL A 60 1.15 -1.63 4.40
C VAL A 60 2.43 -1.41 5.21
N SER A 61 2.35 -0.70 6.34
CA SER A 61 3.49 -0.48 7.23
C SER A 61 4.05 -1.80 7.76
N MET A 62 3.19 -2.71 8.18
CA MET A 62 3.60 -4.02 8.69
C MET A 62 4.27 -4.87 7.60
N LEU A 63 3.72 -4.86 6.40
CA LEU A 63 4.28 -5.62 5.28
C LEU A 63 5.63 -5.06 4.84
N ALA A 64 5.78 -3.73 4.81
CA ALA A 64 7.05 -3.09 4.52
C ALA A 64 8.11 -3.47 5.55
N SER A 65 7.77 -3.42 6.82
CA SER A 65 8.67 -3.80 7.91
C SER A 65 9.08 -5.28 7.81
N ALA A 66 8.11 -6.17 7.57
CA ALA A 66 8.37 -7.60 7.42
C ALA A 66 9.27 -7.90 6.23
N ALA A 67 9.17 -7.13 5.15
CA ALA A 67 10.01 -7.29 3.96
C ALA A 67 11.39 -6.64 4.10
N GLY A 68 11.61 -5.82 5.13
CA GLY A 68 12.86 -5.08 5.31
C GLY A 68 12.94 -3.79 4.52
N VAL A 69 11.80 -3.25 4.07
CA VAL A 69 11.74 -1.95 3.39
C VAL A 69 11.65 -0.85 4.44
N VAL A 70 12.70 -0.05 4.55
CA VAL A 70 12.83 0.98 5.57
C VAL A 70 12.65 2.40 5.04
N SER A 71 12.58 2.57 3.72
CA SER A 71 12.43 3.88 3.09
C SER A 71 11.40 3.79 1.97
N TYR A 72 10.30 4.52 2.13
CA TYR A 72 9.24 4.60 1.13
C TYR A 72 8.31 5.75 1.44
N GLN A 73 7.50 6.12 0.47
CA GLN A 73 6.42 7.07 0.65
C GLN A 73 5.14 6.43 0.12
N ALA A 74 4.03 6.60 0.83
CA ALA A 74 2.77 5.97 0.46
C ALA A 74 1.58 6.88 0.74
N THR A 75 0.54 6.72 -0.07
CA THR A 75 -0.75 7.35 0.12
C THR A 75 -1.82 6.30 -0.09
N VAL A 76 -2.75 6.17 0.84
CA VAL A 76 -3.95 5.33 0.68
C VAL A 76 -5.17 6.24 0.64
N HIS A 77 -6.12 5.92 -0.23
CA HIS A 77 -7.35 6.71 -0.35
C HIS A 77 -8.52 5.86 -0.87
N THR A 78 -9.73 6.36 -0.63
CA THR A 78 -10.96 5.74 -1.10
C THR A 78 -11.81 6.81 -1.78
N ASN A 79 -12.05 6.70 -3.08
CA ASN A 79 -13.00 7.55 -3.84
C ASN A 79 -12.95 9.05 -3.44
N ASP A 80 -11.78 9.59 -3.15
CA ASP A 80 -11.57 10.99 -2.73
C ASP A 80 -12.26 11.42 -1.43
N ILE A 81 -12.85 10.46 -0.69
CA ILE A 81 -13.55 10.76 0.57
C ILE A 81 -12.59 10.76 1.75
N ALA A 82 -11.64 9.82 1.76
CA ALA A 82 -10.66 9.69 2.83
C ALA A 82 -9.28 9.43 2.24
N ARG A 83 -8.27 10.06 2.84
CA ARG A 83 -6.88 9.96 2.35
C ARG A 83 -5.91 10.03 3.52
N MET A 84 -4.86 9.23 3.45
CA MET A 84 -3.77 9.29 4.41
C MET A 84 -2.45 9.07 3.68
N SER A 85 -1.49 9.97 3.91
CA SER A 85 -0.14 9.87 3.35
C SER A 85 0.86 9.75 4.48
N TRP A 86 1.92 8.97 4.26
CA TRP A 86 3.01 8.87 5.22
C TRP A 86 4.31 8.54 4.50
N LYS A 87 5.39 8.73 5.21
CA LYS A 87 6.74 8.53 4.70
C LYS A 87 7.58 7.87 5.78
N GLU A 88 8.36 6.87 5.40
CA GLU A 88 9.34 6.19 6.25
C GLU A 88 10.75 6.40 5.67
N GLY A 89 11.69 6.61 6.56
CA GLY A 89 13.08 6.87 6.17
C GLY A 89 13.37 8.33 5.98
#